data_67620fc85a630f84a2e85f080a2f7a17
#
_entry.id   67620fc85a630f84a2e85f080a2f7a17
#
_cell.length_a   1.000
_cell.length_b   1.000
_cell.length_c   1.000
_cell.angle_alpha   90.00
_cell.angle_beta   90.00
_cell.angle_gamma   90.00
#
_symmetry.space_group_name_H-M   'P 1'
#
loop_
_entity.id
_entity.type
_entity.pdbx_description
1 polymer ?
#
loop_
_entity_poly.entity_id
_entity_poly.type
_entity_poly.pdbx_seq_one_letter_code
_entity_poly.pdbx_strand_id
1 'polypeptide(L)'
;MKKTLLTGIALFSLLTASAQKEPVDYVNPFIGTTNYGTTNPGAICPQGLMSVTPFNVMGKIEGNAIDKDSQWWSTPYEFNNKYLTGFSHVNLSGVGCPEVGSLLLMPTTGELNVDHSNYGSVYSNEAATPGYYTNKLDKYGI
;
A
#
# COMPACT_ATOMS: atom_id res chain seq x y z
N MET A 1 -45.00 7.00 -35.49
CA MET A 1 -44.88 7.19 -34.05
C MET A 1 -44.43 5.96 -33.24
N LYS A 2 -44.96 4.72 -33.49
CA LYS A 2 -44.57 3.53 -32.72
C LYS A 2 -43.10 3.11 -32.92
N LYS A 3 -42.53 3.28 -34.12
CA LYS A 3 -41.13 2.89 -34.42
C LYS A 3 -40.11 3.82 -33.77
N THR A 4 -40.36 5.11 -33.68
CA THR A 4 -39.51 6.09 -33.03
C THR A 4 -39.50 5.92 -31.51
N LEU A 5 -40.59 5.48 -30.91
CA LEU A 5 -40.67 5.20 -29.48
C LEU A 5 -39.84 3.98 -29.10
N LEU A 6 -39.86 2.91 -29.89
CA LEU A 6 -39.05 1.72 -29.65
C LEU A 6 -37.54 2.02 -29.74
N THR A 7 -37.13 2.86 -30.70
CA THR A 7 -35.70 3.24 -30.86
C THR A 7 -35.24 4.10 -29.67
N GLY A 8 -36.08 4.96 -29.13
CA GLY A 8 -35.77 5.76 -27.96
C GLY A 8 -35.56 4.90 -26.68
N ILE A 9 -36.40 3.88 -26.49
CA ILE A 9 -36.28 2.98 -25.31
C ILE A 9 -35.02 2.11 -25.44
N ALA A 10 -34.68 1.62 -26.64
CA ALA A 10 -33.46 0.84 -26.85
C ALA A 10 -32.17 1.69 -26.63
N LEU A 11 -32.18 2.95 -27.03
CA LEU A 11 -31.05 3.86 -26.76
C LEU A 11 -30.89 4.17 -25.26
N PHE A 12 -32.00 4.32 -24.53
CA PHE A 12 -32.00 4.62 -23.11
C PHE A 12 -31.51 3.43 -22.27
N SER A 13 -31.83 2.20 -22.67
CA SER A 13 -31.33 0.99 -22.00
C SER A 13 -29.83 0.74 -22.21
N LEU A 14 -29.23 1.26 -23.27
CA LEU A 14 -27.77 1.22 -23.48
C LEU A 14 -27.02 2.21 -22.62
N LEU A 15 -27.65 3.32 -22.21
CA LEU A 15 -27.04 4.33 -21.33
C LEU A 15 -27.05 3.93 -19.85
N THR A 16 -27.85 2.94 -19.45
CA THR A 16 -27.92 2.44 -18.07
C THR A 16 -27.07 1.21 -17.81
N ALA A 17 -26.23 0.78 -18.78
CA ALA A 17 -25.19 -0.18 -18.53
C ALA A 17 -24.13 0.46 -17.62
N SER A 18 -24.47 0.63 -16.34
CA SER A 18 -23.48 0.92 -15.32
C SER A 18 -22.41 -0.14 -15.42
N ALA A 19 -21.18 0.28 -15.59
CA ALA A 19 -20.05 -0.65 -15.57
C ALA A 19 -20.15 -1.43 -14.26
N GLN A 20 -20.51 -2.70 -14.36
CA GLN A 20 -20.50 -3.59 -13.22
C GLN A 20 -19.06 -3.65 -12.73
N LYS A 21 -18.84 -3.38 -11.47
CA LYS A 21 -17.50 -3.49 -10.88
C LYS A 21 -17.01 -4.91 -11.00
N GLU A 22 -15.78 -5.06 -11.46
CA GLU A 22 -15.12 -6.35 -11.48
C GLU A 22 -14.84 -6.83 -10.03
N PRO A 23 -14.76 -8.13 -9.77
CA PRO A 23 -14.48 -8.64 -8.42
C PRO A 23 -13.21 -8.05 -7.80
N VAL A 24 -12.20 -7.71 -8.60
CA VAL A 24 -10.96 -7.08 -8.16
C VAL A 24 -11.17 -5.67 -7.58
N ASP A 25 -12.20 -4.96 -8.02
CA ASP A 25 -12.52 -3.60 -7.54
C ASP A 25 -13.04 -3.58 -6.09
N TYR A 26 -13.39 -4.74 -5.55
CA TYR A 26 -13.81 -4.90 -4.15
C TYR A 26 -12.68 -5.31 -3.21
N VAL A 27 -11.50 -5.57 -3.73
CA VAL A 27 -10.34 -5.94 -2.92
C VAL A 27 -9.75 -4.69 -2.28
N ASN A 28 -9.65 -4.70 -0.96
CA ASN A 28 -8.97 -3.65 -0.20
C ASN A 28 -7.69 -4.21 0.43
N PRO A 29 -6.50 -3.87 -0.11
CA PRO A 29 -5.22 -4.36 0.40
C PRO A 29 -4.87 -3.91 1.83
N PHE A 30 -5.59 -2.93 2.39
CA PHE A 30 -5.37 -2.47 3.77
C PHE A 30 -6.09 -3.30 4.84
N ILE A 31 -6.92 -4.28 4.45
CA ILE A 31 -7.56 -5.19 5.41
C ILE A 31 -6.49 -6.01 6.14
N GLY A 32 -6.54 -6.01 7.48
CA GLY A 32 -5.59 -6.74 8.31
C GLY A 32 -4.23 -6.05 8.51
N THR A 33 -4.11 -4.75 8.20
CA THR A 33 -2.86 -3.99 8.34
C THR A 33 -2.78 -3.14 9.61
N THR A 34 -3.75 -3.24 10.50
CA THR A 34 -3.79 -2.49 11.78
C THR A 34 -3.69 -3.40 12.98
N ASN A 35 -3.26 -2.85 14.12
CA ASN A 35 -3.18 -3.55 15.40
C ASN A 35 -2.40 -4.87 15.30
N TYR A 36 -3.08 -5.97 15.56
CA TYR A 36 -2.53 -7.33 15.46
C TYR A 36 -2.62 -7.93 14.05
N GLY A 37 -3.02 -7.14 13.07
CA GLY A 37 -3.02 -7.56 11.67
C GLY A 37 -1.61 -7.85 11.17
N THR A 38 -1.48 -8.86 10.33
CA THR A 38 -0.18 -9.36 9.85
C THR A 38 -0.10 -9.37 8.33
N THR A 39 -0.92 -8.55 7.69
CA THR A 39 -0.90 -8.33 6.24
C THR A 39 -0.22 -7.01 5.89
N ASN A 40 0.10 -6.83 4.62
CA ASN A 40 0.66 -5.59 4.09
C ASN A 40 0.06 -5.25 2.72
N PRO A 41 0.02 -3.97 2.34
CA PRO A 41 -0.55 -3.52 1.08
C PRO A 41 0.46 -3.55 -0.08
N GLY A 42 1.56 -4.29 0.05
CA GLY A 42 2.63 -4.32 -0.94
C GLY A 42 2.16 -4.74 -2.33
N ALA A 43 2.78 -4.16 -3.35
CA ALA A 43 2.54 -4.54 -4.73
C ALA A 43 3.15 -5.91 -5.02
N ILE A 44 2.31 -6.91 -5.23
CA ILE A 44 2.70 -8.30 -5.48
C ILE A 44 2.09 -8.73 -6.81
N CYS A 45 2.91 -8.99 -7.83
CA CYS A 45 2.45 -9.45 -9.13
C CYS A 45 3.64 -9.95 -9.98
N PRO A 46 3.50 -11.05 -10.71
CA PRO A 46 2.42 -12.03 -10.69
C PRO A 46 2.62 -13.12 -9.63
N GLN A 47 3.80 -13.22 -9.03
CA GLN A 47 4.17 -14.27 -8.08
C GLN A 47 4.41 -13.68 -6.69
N GLY A 48 3.85 -14.32 -5.66
CA GLY A 48 3.80 -13.79 -4.30
C GLY A 48 5.13 -13.78 -3.52
N LEU A 49 6.22 -14.32 -4.08
CA LEU A 49 7.51 -14.36 -3.39
C LEU A 49 8.19 -12.99 -3.34
N MET A 50 8.01 -12.18 -4.38
CA MET A 50 8.60 -10.85 -4.46
C MET A 50 7.50 -9.80 -4.34
N SER A 51 7.64 -8.91 -3.37
CA SER A 51 6.74 -7.77 -3.18
C SER A 51 7.53 -6.48 -3.09
N VAL A 52 6.93 -5.38 -3.48
CA VAL A 52 7.41 -4.05 -3.11
C VAL A 52 6.48 -3.54 -2.02
N THR A 53 6.95 -3.57 -0.78
CA THR A 53 6.13 -3.33 0.40
C THR A 53 6.62 -2.11 1.15
N PRO A 54 5.75 -1.16 1.50
CA PRO A 54 6.13 -0.03 2.35
C PRO A 54 6.60 -0.54 3.71
N PHE A 55 7.74 -0.02 4.15
CA PHE A 55 8.36 -0.38 5.41
C PHE A 55 8.20 0.78 6.40
N ASN A 56 7.31 0.64 7.36
CA ASN A 56 6.98 1.71 8.29
C ASN A 56 6.85 1.25 9.76
N VAL A 57 7.27 0.03 10.07
CA VAL A 57 7.20 -0.53 11.44
C VAL A 57 8.40 -0.16 12.31
N MET A 58 9.43 0.40 11.72
CA MET A 58 10.63 0.88 12.41
C MET A 58 10.89 2.32 11.98
N GLY A 59 11.24 3.16 12.94
CA GLY A 59 11.55 4.56 12.69
C GLY A 59 10.91 5.48 13.72
N LYS A 60 11.48 6.66 13.87
CA LYS A 60 11.00 7.66 14.83
C LYS A 60 10.53 8.88 14.07
N ILE A 61 9.27 9.21 14.24
CA ILE A 61 8.84 10.61 14.16
C ILE A 61 9.25 11.22 15.49
N GLU A 62 9.81 12.42 15.47
CA GLU A 62 10.20 13.17 16.69
C GLU A 62 9.05 13.14 17.71
N GLY A 63 9.26 12.50 18.85
CA GLY A 63 8.26 12.32 19.91
C GLY A 63 7.37 11.08 19.85
N ASN A 64 7.32 10.32 18.73
CA ASN A 64 6.54 9.08 18.63
C ASN A 64 7.41 7.97 18.03
N ALA A 65 7.92 7.10 18.89
CA ALA A 65 8.46 5.83 18.44
C ALA A 65 7.28 4.87 18.26
N ILE A 66 6.92 4.55 17.02
CA ILE A 66 6.04 3.43 16.77
C ILE A 66 6.96 2.25 16.43
N ASP A 67 7.25 1.49 17.46
CA ASP A 67 7.94 0.22 17.31
C ASP A 67 6.87 -0.87 17.39
N LYS A 68 6.60 -1.51 16.28
CA LYS A 68 5.73 -2.68 16.25
C LYS A 68 6.50 -3.80 16.96
N ASP A 69 5.94 -4.37 18.01
CA ASP A 69 6.57 -5.47 18.74
C ASP A 69 7.04 -6.56 17.78
N SER A 70 8.35 -6.59 17.54
CA SER A 70 9.00 -7.45 16.56
C SER A 70 8.89 -8.95 16.88
N GLN A 71 8.44 -9.30 18.09
CA GLN A 71 8.30 -10.70 18.47
C GLN A 71 7.08 -11.38 17.88
N TRP A 72 6.09 -10.63 17.42
CA TRP A 72 4.80 -11.16 16.97
C TRP A 72 4.49 -10.87 15.50
N TRP A 73 5.24 -10.00 14.84
CA TRP A 73 4.89 -9.48 13.53
C TRP A 73 5.98 -9.72 12.51
N SER A 74 5.61 -10.43 11.45
CA SER A 74 6.50 -10.62 10.29
C SER A 74 6.25 -9.60 9.17
N THR A 75 5.21 -8.77 9.30
CA THR A 75 4.91 -7.77 8.28
C THR A 75 5.63 -6.44 8.54
N PRO A 76 6.17 -5.81 7.50
CA PRO A 76 6.89 -4.54 7.61
C PRO A 76 5.98 -3.31 7.71
N TYR A 77 4.66 -3.49 7.74
CA TYR A 77 3.71 -2.40 7.58
C TYR A 77 2.68 -2.34 8.72
N GLU A 78 2.36 -1.11 9.14
CA GLU A 78 1.27 -0.76 10.06
C GLU A 78 0.52 0.47 9.51
N PHE A 79 -0.79 0.34 9.28
CA PHE A 79 -1.60 1.38 8.62
C PHE A 79 -1.59 2.74 9.31
N ASN A 80 -1.58 2.76 10.64
CA ASN A 80 -1.62 4.01 11.40
C ASN A 80 -0.27 4.73 11.48
N ASN A 81 0.82 4.05 11.13
CA ASN A 81 2.15 4.67 11.10
C ASN A 81 2.39 5.34 9.75
N LYS A 82 2.62 6.63 9.76
CA LYS A 82 2.85 7.43 8.55
C LYS A 82 4.30 7.89 8.39
N TYR A 83 5.24 7.11 8.94
CA TYR A 83 6.67 7.33 8.73
C TYR A 83 7.28 6.15 7.98
N LEU A 84 7.71 6.38 6.75
CA LEU A 84 8.31 5.39 5.86
C LEU A 84 9.83 5.45 5.94
N THR A 85 10.46 4.30 6.10
CA THR A 85 11.92 4.15 6.03
C THR A 85 12.39 3.48 4.74
N GLY A 86 11.48 3.04 3.90
CA GLY A 86 11.77 2.51 2.57
C GLY A 86 10.71 1.53 2.08
N PHE A 87 11.05 0.86 0.99
CA PHE A 87 10.28 -0.24 0.42
C PHE A 87 11.11 -1.51 0.51
N SER A 88 10.54 -2.53 1.12
CA SER A 88 11.20 -3.82 1.29
C SER A 88 10.71 -4.85 0.28
N HIS A 89 11.53 -5.88 0.06
CA HIS A 89 11.24 -7.01 -0.83
C HIS A 89 11.29 -8.31 -0.04
N VAL A 90 10.63 -9.36 -0.56
CA VAL A 90 10.59 -10.69 0.06
C VAL A 90 10.10 -10.62 1.51
N ASN A 91 8.87 -10.20 1.68
CA ASN A 91 8.28 -10.08 3.00
C ASN A 91 7.44 -11.30 3.33
N LEU A 92 7.53 -11.73 4.58
CA LEU A 92 6.58 -12.67 5.15
C LEU A 92 5.29 -11.96 5.55
N SER A 93 4.21 -12.71 5.63
CA SER A 93 2.94 -12.27 6.20
C SER A 93 2.43 -13.33 7.17
N GLY A 94 1.70 -12.90 8.18
CA GLY A 94 1.22 -13.80 9.21
C GLY A 94 1.95 -13.60 10.54
N VAL A 95 1.61 -14.44 11.52
CA VAL A 95 2.28 -14.48 12.83
C VAL A 95 3.52 -15.36 12.73
N GLY A 96 4.64 -14.91 13.23
CA GLY A 96 5.86 -15.72 13.23
C GLY A 96 7.14 -14.92 13.30
N CYS A 97 8.16 -15.35 12.58
CA CYS A 97 9.49 -14.75 12.61
C CYS A 97 9.49 -13.27 12.23
N PRO A 98 10.14 -12.41 13.00
CA PRO A 98 10.20 -10.96 12.74
C PRO A 98 11.19 -10.60 11.63
N GLU A 99 11.23 -11.39 10.57
CA GLU A 99 12.06 -11.13 9.40
C GLU A 99 11.30 -10.25 8.41
N VAL A 100 11.76 -9.04 8.28
CA VAL A 100 11.09 -8.02 7.49
C VAL A 100 11.93 -7.60 6.30
N GLY A 101 11.75 -8.32 5.21
CA GLY A 101 12.33 -7.98 3.91
C GLY A 101 13.86 -8.10 3.83
N SER A 102 14.36 -8.50 2.68
CA SER A 102 15.79 -8.73 2.48
C SER A 102 16.52 -7.55 1.83
N LEU A 103 15.81 -6.63 1.24
CA LEU A 103 16.36 -5.45 0.59
C LEU A 103 15.44 -4.25 0.86
N LEU A 104 15.98 -3.21 1.47
CA LEU A 104 15.25 -1.98 1.75
C LEU A 104 15.76 -0.86 0.83
N LEU A 105 14.88 -0.31 0.02
CA LEU A 105 15.17 0.79 -0.90
C LEU A 105 14.35 2.02 -0.53
N MET A 106 15.01 3.17 -0.36
CA MET A 106 14.36 4.44 -0.11
C MET A 106 14.63 5.39 -1.26
N PRO A 107 13.61 5.78 -2.04
CA PRO A 107 13.76 6.82 -3.06
C PRO A 107 13.95 8.19 -2.38
N THR A 108 14.91 8.96 -2.84
CA THR A 108 15.23 10.27 -2.32
C THR A 108 15.48 11.27 -3.44
N THR A 109 15.31 12.55 -3.15
CA THR A 109 15.71 13.67 -4.03
C THR A 109 16.67 14.58 -3.30
N GLY A 110 17.48 15.32 -4.03
CA GLY A 110 18.46 16.24 -3.47
C GLY A 110 19.75 15.54 -3.01
N GLU A 111 20.36 16.06 -1.96
CA GLU A 111 21.60 15.52 -1.42
C GLU A 111 21.37 14.16 -0.74
N LEU A 112 22.21 13.19 -1.06
CA LEU A 112 22.12 11.84 -0.48
C LEU A 112 22.54 11.86 1.00
N ASN A 113 21.61 11.47 1.87
CA ASN A 113 21.93 11.19 3.27
C ASN A 113 21.99 9.68 3.46
N VAL A 114 23.15 9.18 3.85
CA VAL A 114 23.39 7.74 4.10
C VAL A 114 23.14 7.33 5.54
N ASP A 115 22.85 8.28 6.42
CA ASP A 115 22.47 7.97 7.80
C ASP A 115 21.02 7.45 7.83
N HIS A 116 20.87 6.16 8.14
CA HIS A 116 19.59 5.47 8.16
C HIS A 116 18.59 6.07 9.13
N SER A 117 19.03 6.79 10.17
CA SER A 117 18.14 7.47 11.12
C SER A 117 17.52 8.75 10.52
N ASN A 118 18.04 9.25 9.41
CA ASN A 118 17.68 10.55 8.87
C ASN A 118 17.05 10.50 7.46
N TYR A 119 17.07 9.36 6.76
CA TYR A 119 16.52 9.34 5.40
C TYR A 119 15.03 9.02 5.31
N GLY A 120 14.40 8.58 6.39
CA GLY A 120 12.97 8.32 6.41
C GLY A 120 12.12 9.57 6.13
N SER A 121 10.88 9.37 5.75
CA SER A 121 9.94 10.44 5.44
C SER A 121 8.56 10.15 6.01
N VAL A 122 7.91 11.18 6.52
CA VAL A 122 6.45 11.16 6.63
C VAL A 122 5.87 11.05 5.22
N TYR A 123 4.76 10.35 5.07
CA TYR A 123 4.10 10.19 3.79
C TYR A 123 2.59 10.45 3.87
N SER A 124 2.05 10.85 2.75
CA SER A 124 0.64 11.18 2.55
C SER A 124 0.10 10.57 1.24
N ASN A 125 -1.18 10.79 0.94
CA ASN A 125 -1.84 10.35 -0.30
C ASN A 125 -1.64 8.85 -0.61
N GLU A 126 -1.70 8.04 0.44
CA GLU A 126 -1.52 6.60 0.32
C GLU A 126 -2.70 5.94 -0.36
N ALA A 127 -2.44 5.09 -1.33
CA ALA A 127 -3.44 4.25 -1.98
C ALA A 127 -2.85 2.90 -2.40
N ALA A 128 -3.70 1.87 -2.40
CA ALA A 128 -3.33 0.55 -2.85
C ALA A 128 -4.48 -0.15 -3.56
N THR A 129 -4.16 -0.89 -4.59
CA THR A 129 -5.02 -1.86 -5.26
C THR A 129 -4.22 -3.13 -5.51
N PRO A 130 -4.83 -4.26 -5.84
CA PRO A 130 -4.08 -5.49 -6.13
C PRO A 130 -2.95 -5.25 -7.14
N GLY A 131 -1.71 -5.53 -6.74
CA GLY A 131 -0.52 -5.33 -7.56
C GLY A 131 -0.04 -3.88 -7.72
N TYR A 132 -0.63 -2.93 -7.00
CA TYR A 132 -0.24 -1.53 -7.07
C TYR A 132 -0.29 -0.86 -5.69
N TYR A 133 0.73 -0.08 -5.39
CA TYR A 133 0.82 0.76 -4.19
C TYR A 133 1.42 2.12 -4.55
N THR A 134 0.92 3.18 -3.92
CA THR A 134 1.45 4.53 -4.06
C THR A 134 1.34 5.32 -2.77
N ASN A 135 2.29 6.20 -2.53
CA ASN A 135 2.23 7.26 -1.53
C ASN A 135 3.05 8.46 -2.00
N LYS A 136 2.94 9.56 -1.30
CA LYS A 136 3.78 10.74 -1.48
C LYS A 136 4.74 10.88 -0.31
N LEU A 137 6.02 10.88 -0.57
CA LEU A 137 7.07 11.13 0.43
C LEU A 137 7.20 12.64 0.66
N ASP A 138 6.67 13.14 1.78
CA ASP A 138 6.54 14.58 2.00
C ASP A 138 7.90 15.30 2.11
N LYS A 139 8.90 14.63 2.71
CA LYS A 139 10.27 15.16 2.80
C LYS A 139 10.95 15.38 1.45
N TYR A 140 10.64 14.52 0.49
CA TYR A 140 11.31 14.50 -0.82
C TYR A 140 10.45 15.07 -1.95
N GLY A 141 9.16 15.30 -1.69
CA GLY A 141 8.22 15.83 -2.68
C GLY A 141 7.88 14.88 -3.85
N ILE A 142 8.11 13.59 -3.68
CA ILE A 142 7.89 12.54 -4.70
C ILE A 142 6.85 11.54 -4.23
#